data_7d4e9f6891c80f3cfb8a29e463680ad0
#
_entry.id   7d4e9f6891c80f3cfb8a29e463680ad0
#
_cell.length_a   1.000
_cell.length_b   1.000
_cell.length_c   1.000
_cell.angle_alpha   90.00
_cell.angle_beta   90.00
_cell.angle_gamma   90.00
#
_symmetry.space_group_name_H-M   'P 1'
#
loop_
_entity.id
_entity.type
_entity.pdbx_description
1 polymer ?
#
loop_
_entity_poly.entity_id
_entity_poly.type
_entity_poly.pdbx_seq_one_letter_code
_entity_poly.pdbx_strand_id
1 'polypeptide(L)'
;MKIRGLLYAVVLIMGASTSAAETLLQRGDYLGNGIVACGNCHTPQTPSGPAPGMEMAGQFLVEEKGLFKAFAPNITQDKKTGIGGWTDQQIITAIREGKSPDGTIIGPPMPIGLYRGLSDRDVRAIVAYLRQVKPVNNEMEKSTYQIPLPPAYGPPVTNVPDIPQTDKIAYGAYLAGPAGHCIECHTPFVKGRPDFANQLGAGGFPFHGPWGVSVSANITPMPMALPIMATLNWPRSYAPASDRTAPG
;
A
#
# COMPACT_ATOMS: atom_id res chain seq x y z
N MET A 1 11.13 -75.49 -21.25
CA MET A 1 10.98 -74.08 -21.71
C MET A 1 10.82 -73.21 -20.49
N LYS A 2 11.91 -72.46 -20.05
CA LYS A 2 11.89 -71.65 -18.83
C LYS A 2 11.72 -70.20 -19.25
N ILE A 3 10.57 -69.58 -18.88
CA ILE A 3 10.25 -68.18 -19.13
C ILE A 3 10.85 -67.39 -17.96
N ARG A 4 11.86 -66.54 -18.25
CA ARG A 4 12.43 -65.57 -17.30
C ARG A 4 11.57 -64.33 -17.36
N GLY A 5 10.78 -64.09 -16.30
CA GLY A 5 10.08 -62.81 -16.10
C GLY A 5 11.07 -61.70 -15.74
N LEU A 6 11.07 -60.63 -16.54
CA LEU A 6 11.85 -59.41 -16.34
C LEU A 6 10.97 -58.41 -15.54
N LEU A 7 11.31 -58.22 -14.26
CA LEU A 7 10.67 -57.21 -13.41
C LEU A 7 11.27 -55.84 -13.76
N TYR A 8 10.50 -54.95 -14.36
CA TYR A 8 10.86 -53.55 -14.48
C TYR A 8 10.48 -52.81 -13.21
N ALA A 9 11.46 -52.32 -12.47
CA ALA A 9 11.26 -51.43 -11.36
C ALA A 9 11.07 -50.01 -11.94
N VAL A 10 9.87 -49.47 -11.84
CA VAL A 10 9.58 -48.07 -12.15
C VAL A 10 9.97 -47.23 -10.96
N VAL A 11 11.10 -46.52 -11.06
CA VAL A 11 11.53 -45.54 -10.05
C VAL A 11 10.74 -44.24 -10.31
N LEU A 12 9.71 -43.97 -9.50
CA LEU A 12 9.03 -42.70 -9.43
C LEU A 12 9.95 -41.68 -8.76
N ILE A 13 10.61 -40.84 -9.53
CA ILE A 13 11.31 -39.66 -9.03
C ILE A 13 10.23 -38.63 -8.68
N MET A 14 9.85 -38.58 -7.40
CA MET A 14 9.08 -37.46 -6.85
C MET A 14 9.99 -36.23 -6.84
N GLY A 15 9.86 -35.38 -7.84
CA GLY A 15 10.47 -34.08 -7.88
C GLY A 15 9.89 -33.22 -6.75
N ALA A 16 10.64 -33.07 -5.65
CA ALA A 16 10.32 -32.07 -4.64
C ALA A 16 10.50 -30.68 -5.28
N SER A 17 9.40 -30.05 -5.66
CA SER A 17 9.38 -28.64 -6.06
C SER A 17 9.77 -27.83 -4.83
N THR A 18 11.04 -27.48 -4.70
CA THR A 18 11.47 -26.50 -3.72
C THR A 18 10.89 -25.16 -4.15
N SER A 19 9.84 -24.71 -3.47
CA SER A 19 9.38 -23.32 -3.59
C SER A 19 10.56 -22.41 -3.23
N ALA A 20 11.11 -21.71 -4.19
CA ALA A 20 12.16 -20.75 -3.93
C ALA A 20 11.63 -19.68 -2.97
N ALA A 21 12.42 -19.34 -1.94
CA ALA A 21 12.04 -18.30 -1.00
C ALA A 21 11.85 -16.96 -1.76
N GLU A 22 10.78 -16.24 -1.43
CA GLU A 22 10.48 -14.91 -2.00
C GLU A 22 11.67 -13.96 -1.78
N THR A 23 12.17 -13.36 -2.86
CA THR A 23 13.25 -12.37 -2.79
C THR A 23 12.73 -11.02 -2.27
N LEU A 24 13.65 -10.16 -1.75
CA LEU A 24 13.27 -8.80 -1.35
C LEU A 24 12.66 -8.00 -2.51
N LEU A 25 13.16 -8.17 -3.71
CA LEU A 25 12.63 -7.46 -4.87
C LEU A 25 11.21 -7.92 -5.23
N GLN A 26 10.95 -9.24 -5.23
CA GLN A 26 9.60 -9.78 -5.45
C GLN A 26 8.62 -9.30 -4.37
N ARG A 27 9.07 -9.31 -3.11
CA ARG A 27 8.28 -8.77 -2.01
C ARG A 27 8.03 -7.28 -2.15
N GLY A 28 9.04 -6.52 -2.58
CA GLY A 28 8.95 -5.08 -2.80
C GLY A 28 8.01 -4.73 -3.96
N ASP A 29 8.03 -5.49 -5.03
CA ASP A 29 7.11 -5.35 -6.16
C ASP A 29 5.66 -5.62 -5.73
N TYR A 30 5.41 -6.71 -5.00
CA TYR A 30 4.10 -7.01 -4.42
C TYR A 30 3.60 -5.88 -3.51
N LEU A 31 4.47 -5.34 -2.66
CA LEU A 31 4.10 -4.25 -1.75
C LEU A 31 3.89 -2.94 -2.51
N GLY A 32 4.86 -2.50 -3.30
CA GLY A 32 4.86 -1.19 -3.95
C GLY A 32 3.79 -1.01 -5.02
N ASN A 33 3.55 -2.06 -5.83
CA ASN A 33 2.50 -2.08 -6.87
C ASN A 33 1.17 -2.64 -6.38
N GLY A 34 1.16 -3.38 -5.28
CA GLY A 34 -0.03 -4.05 -4.75
C GLY A 34 -0.60 -3.33 -3.53
N ILE A 35 -0.29 -3.85 -2.33
CA ILE A 35 -1.02 -3.48 -1.12
C ILE A 35 -0.69 -2.07 -0.58
N VAL A 36 0.57 -1.63 -0.64
CA VAL A 36 0.99 -0.27 -0.26
C VAL A 36 0.64 0.72 -1.37
N ALA A 37 0.64 0.24 -2.64
CA ALA A 37 0.16 0.97 -3.82
C ALA A 37 0.76 2.38 -3.97
N CYS A 38 2.07 2.51 -3.81
CA CYS A 38 2.79 3.81 -3.86
C CYS A 38 2.42 4.64 -5.11
N GLY A 39 2.22 3.96 -6.25
CA GLY A 39 1.87 4.57 -7.53
C GLY A 39 0.53 5.30 -7.53
N ASN A 40 -0.42 4.96 -6.65
CA ASN A 40 -1.72 5.64 -6.58
C ASN A 40 -1.55 7.13 -6.24
N CYS A 41 -0.59 7.44 -5.35
CA CYS A 41 -0.28 8.80 -4.96
C CYS A 41 0.91 9.40 -5.74
N HIS A 42 1.91 8.58 -6.11
CA HIS A 42 3.15 9.08 -6.67
C HIS A 42 3.24 9.00 -8.20
N THR A 43 2.22 8.51 -8.90
CA THR A 43 2.18 8.49 -10.38
C THR A 43 1.12 9.47 -10.88
N PRO A 44 1.46 10.42 -11.76
CA PRO A 44 0.48 11.35 -12.34
C PRO A 44 -0.68 10.61 -12.99
N GLN A 45 -1.90 11.05 -12.74
CA GLN A 45 -3.11 10.48 -13.32
C GLN A 45 -3.64 11.34 -14.47
N THR A 46 -4.11 10.68 -15.51
CA THR A 46 -4.82 11.28 -16.64
C THR A 46 -6.25 10.73 -16.70
N PRO A 47 -7.16 11.31 -17.50
CA PRO A 47 -8.49 10.72 -17.68
C PRO A 47 -8.51 9.29 -18.19
N SER A 48 -7.41 8.83 -18.83
CA SER A 48 -7.24 7.48 -19.34
C SER A 48 -6.44 6.55 -18.42
N GLY A 49 -6.07 7.00 -17.23
CA GLY A 49 -5.29 6.24 -16.24
C GLY A 49 -3.91 6.84 -15.95
N PRO A 50 -2.97 6.08 -15.40
CA PRO A 50 -1.63 6.55 -15.10
C PRO A 50 -0.92 7.11 -16.33
N ALA A 51 -0.21 8.24 -16.17
CA ALA A 51 0.54 8.87 -17.26
C ALA A 51 1.71 7.96 -17.68
N PRO A 52 1.77 7.51 -18.96
CA PRO A 52 2.82 6.61 -19.41
C PRO A 52 4.21 7.20 -19.24
N GLY A 53 5.14 6.43 -18.70
CA GLY A 53 6.54 6.83 -18.49
C GLY A 53 6.75 7.82 -17.34
N MET A 54 5.71 8.07 -16.53
CA MET A 54 5.76 8.95 -15.36
C MET A 54 5.55 8.17 -14.06
N GLU A 55 5.76 6.86 -14.08
CA GLU A 55 5.58 6.01 -12.92
C GLU A 55 6.42 6.52 -11.74
N MET A 56 5.78 6.76 -10.59
CA MET A 56 6.39 7.28 -9.36
C MET A 56 7.01 8.69 -9.47
N ALA A 57 6.70 9.45 -10.56
CA ALA A 57 7.31 10.75 -10.80
C ALA A 57 6.70 11.93 -10.00
N GLY A 58 5.69 11.66 -9.19
CA GLY A 58 5.01 12.66 -8.36
C GLY A 58 3.83 13.32 -9.05
N GLN A 59 2.88 13.84 -8.27
CA GLN A 59 1.71 14.56 -8.76
C GLN A 59 1.09 15.48 -7.69
N PHE A 60 0.21 16.41 -8.13
CA PHE A 60 -0.72 17.06 -7.24
C PHE A 60 -1.73 16.03 -6.69
N LEU A 61 -2.02 16.09 -5.40
CA LEU A 61 -2.96 15.16 -4.75
C LEU A 61 -4.29 15.85 -4.42
N VAL A 62 -4.25 16.87 -3.58
CA VAL A 62 -5.46 17.50 -3.04
C VAL A 62 -5.14 18.87 -2.46
N GLU A 63 -6.13 19.75 -2.49
CA GLU A 63 -6.15 21.00 -1.75
C GLU A 63 -7.38 21.05 -0.85
N GLU A 64 -7.14 21.02 0.46
CA GLU A 64 -8.16 21.24 1.48
C GLU A 64 -8.03 22.69 1.98
N LYS A 65 -8.96 23.55 1.52
CA LYS A 65 -8.91 24.99 1.79
C LYS A 65 -8.81 25.30 3.28
N GLY A 66 -7.81 26.10 3.65
CA GLY A 66 -7.55 26.48 5.04
C GLY A 66 -6.85 25.39 5.87
N LEU A 67 -6.51 24.23 5.29
CA LEU A 67 -5.82 23.14 5.97
C LEU A 67 -4.48 22.81 5.33
N PHE A 68 -4.47 22.41 4.06
CA PHE A 68 -3.23 22.07 3.34
C PHE A 68 -3.44 21.97 1.83
N LYS A 69 -2.33 22.12 1.09
CA LYS A 69 -2.22 21.77 -0.33
C LYS A 69 -1.11 20.71 -0.45
N ALA A 70 -1.44 19.52 -0.92
CA ALA A 70 -0.55 18.38 -0.92
C ALA A 70 -0.12 17.95 -2.33
N PHE A 71 1.18 17.72 -2.47
CA PHE A 71 1.82 17.12 -3.63
C PHE A 71 2.57 15.87 -3.20
N ALA A 72 2.35 14.75 -3.90
CA ALA A 72 3.22 13.60 -3.77
C ALA A 72 4.55 13.92 -4.49
N PRO A 73 5.70 13.79 -3.84
CA PRO A 73 6.97 14.05 -4.47
C PRO A 73 7.34 12.98 -5.51
N ASN A 74 8.28 13.32 -6.37
CA ASN A 74 8.96 12.36 -7.24
C ASN A 74 9.76 11.38 -6.37
N ILE A 75 9.45 10.09 -6.45
CA ILE A 75 10.16 9.00 -5.73
C ILE A 75 10.88 8.05 -6.70
N THR A 76 11.15 8.51 -7.94
CA THR A 76 12.00 7.79 -8.90
C THR A 76 13.48 7.92 -8.53
N GLN A 77 14.34 7.18 -9.25
CA GLN A 77 15.80 7.24 -9.08
C GLN A 77 16.45 8.47 -9.75
N ASP A 78 15.68 9.50 -10.13
CA ASP A 78 16.29 10.78 -10.56
C ASP A 78 17.02 11.43 -9.37
N LYS A 79 18.27 11.84 -9.60
CA LYS A 79 19.13 12.39 -8.54
C LYS A 79 18.83 13.83 -8.21
N LYS A 80 18.19 14.57 -9.12
CA LYS A 80 17.92 16.00 -8.97
C LYS A 80 16.54 16.23 -8.36
N THR A 81 15.53 15.56 -8.87
CA THR A 81 14.13 15.81 -8.51
C THR A 81 13.46 14.66 -7.76
N GLY A 82 14.10 13.48 -7.70
CA GLY A 82 13.62 12.27 -7.03
C GLY A 82 14.49 11.87 -5.84
N ILE A 83 14.44 10.58 -5.51
CA ILE A 83 15.15 9.99 -4.36
C ILE A 83 16.45 9.28 -4.76
N GLY A 84 16.92 9.41 -6.01
CA GLY A 84 18.10 8.72 -6.51
C GLY A 84 19.42 9.09 -5.80
N GLY A 85 19.47 10.24 -5.13
CA GLY A 85 20.58 10.67 -4.29
C GLY A 85 20.47 10.26 -2.80
N TRP A 86 19.34 9.68 -2.37
CA TRP A 86 19.14 9.32 -0.97
C TRP A 86 19.74 7.96 -0.65
N THR A 87 20.20 7.78 0.58
CA THR A 87 20.58 6.45 1.09
C THR A 87 19.32 5.61 1.36
N ASP A 88 19.46 4.29 1.42
CA ASP A 88 18.35 3.39 1.79
C ASP A 88 17.77 3.73 3.16
N GLN A 89 18.63 4.08 4.12
CA GLN A 89 18.18 4.48 5.45
C GLN A 89 17.36 5.78 5.42
N GLN A 90 17.72 6.74 4.58
CA GLN A 90 16.96 7.98 4.42
C GLN A 90 15.57 7.71 3.82
N ILE A 91 15.47 6.78 2.86
CA ILE A 91 14.17 6.36 2.30
C ILE A 91 13.34 5.64 3.37
N ILE A 92 13.93 4.73 4.14
CA ILE A 92 13.26 4.04 5.25
C ILE A 92 12.72 5.05 6.27
N THR A 93 13.54 6.04 6.65
CA THR A 93 13.15 7.10 7.59
C THR A 93 12.02 7.95 7.03
N ALA A 94 12.05 8.29 5.74
CA ALA A 94 10.96 9.03 5.11
C ALA A 94 9.64 8.25 5.13
N ILE A 95 9.67 6.94 4.83
CA ILE A 95 8.48 6.08 4.83
C ILE A 95 7.94 5.88 6.26
N ARG A 96 8.79 5.49 7.20
CA ARG A 96 8.35 5.08 8.55
C ARG A 96 8.23 6.22 9.55
N GLU A 97 9.04 7.25 9.42
CA GLU A 97 9.11 8.33 10.40
C GLU A 97 8.61 9.68 9.84
N GLY A 98 8.32 9.71 8.52
CA GLY A 98 7.82 10.94 7.88
C GLY A 98 8.84 12.06 7.88
N LYS A 99 10.13 11.74 7.81
CA LYS A 99 11.22 12.74 7.85
C LYS A 99 12.10 12.63 6.62
N SER A 100 12.14 13.67 5.82
CA SER A 100 13.04 13.80 4.68
C SER A 100 14.48 14.05 5.10
N PRO A 101 15.49 13.80 4.23
CA PRO A 101 16.91 14.03 4.56
C PRO A 101 17.26 15.48 4.95
N ASP A 102 16.51 16.47 4.45
CA ASP A 102 16.64 17.88 4.81
C ASP A 102 16.00 18.24 6.16
N GLY A 103 15.42 17.27 6.85
CA GLY A 103 14.73 17.44 8.13
C GLY A 103 13.25 17.83 8.01
N THR A 104 12.73 18.05 6.80
CA THR A 104 11.32 18.39 6.59
C THR A 104 10.42 17.24 7.03
N ILE A 105 9.34 17.55 7.74
CA ILE A 105 8.32 16.59 8.12
C ILE A 105 7.33 16.39 6.96
N ILE A 106 7.11 15.15 6.59
CA ILE A 106 6.14 14.74 5.58
C ILE A 106 4.76 14.72 6.25
N GLY A 107 3.84 15.54 5.75
CA GLY A 107 2.48 15.63 6.28
C GLY A 107 1.48 14.75 5.53
N PRO A 108 0.20 14.84 5.91
CA PRO A 108 -0.86 14.14 5.22
C PRO A 108 -0.96 14.56 3.73
N PRO A 109 -1.49 13.69 2.85
CA PRO A 109 -2.17 12.44 3.15
C PRO A 109 -1.27 11.20 3.23
N MET A 110 0.07 11.33 3.26
CA MET A 110 0.93 10.15 3.42
C MET A 110 0.70 9.50 4.80
N PRO A 111 0.36 8.18 4.87
CA PRO A 111 -0.12 7.55 6.11
C PRO A 111 1.03 7.12 7.04
N ILE A 112 1.89 8.06 7.41
CA ILE A 112 3.10 7.80 8.22
C ILE A 112 2.76 7.08 9.52
N GLY A 113 1.66 7.47 10.18
CA GLY A 113 1.24 6.84 11.44
C GLY A 113 1.03 5.34 11.34
N LEU A 114 0.60 4.84 10.18
CA LEU A 114 0.44 3.41 9.88
C LEU A 114 1.73 2.78 9.37
N TYR A 115 2.44 3.45 8.46
CA TYR A 115 3.70 2.94 7.89
C TYR A 115 4.81 2.73 8.94
N ARG A 116 4.71 3.36 10.10
CA ARG A 116 5.57 3.06 11.26
C ARG A 116 5.53 1.59 11.67
N GLY A 117 4.41 0.90 11.41
CA GLY A 117 4.21 -0.52 11.67
C GLY A 117 4.70 -1.47 10.56
N LEU A 118 5.24 -0.96 9.45
CA LEU A 118 5.83 -1.82 8.43
C LEU A 118 7.02 -2.61 9.00
N SER A 119 7.09 -3.91 8.74
CA SER A 119 8.21 -4.73 9.21
C SER A 119 9.54 -4.28 8.61
N ASP A 120 10.63 -4.62 9.27
CA ASP A 120 11.99 -4.28 8.79
C ASP A 120 12.29 -4.93 7.44
N ARG A 121 11.78 -6.14 7.20
CA ARG A 121 11.88 -6.82 5.92
C ARG A 121 11.08 -6.08 4.85
N ASP A 122 9.83 -5.73 5.14
CA ASP A 122 8.93 -5.15 4.16
C ASP A 122 9.34 -3.73 3.76
N VAL A 123 9.79 -2.90 4.70
CA VAL A 123 10.28 -1.56 4.32
C VAL A 123 11.55 -1.65 3.48
N ARG A 124 12.46 -2.59 3.76
CA ARG A 124 13.65 -2.84 2.90
C ARG A 124 13.25 -3.38 1.53
N ALA A 125 12.23 -4.22 1.48
CA ALA A 125 11.68 -4.72 0.21
C ALA A 125 11.11 -3.58 -0.64
N ILE A 126 10.35 -2.66 -0.04
CA ILE A 126 9.86 -1.44 -0.71
C ILE A 126 11.04 -0.61 -1.24
N VAL A 127 12.10 -0.41 -0.45
CA VAL A 127 13.30 0.31 -0.92
C VAL A 127 13.95 -0.42 -2.09
N ALA A 128 14.11 -1.75 -2.03
CA ALA A 128 14.67 -2.53 -3.13
C ALA A 128 13.84 -2.39 -4.42
N TYR A 129 12.52 -2.35 -4.32
CA TYR A 129 11.62 -2.05 -5.43
C TYR A 129 11.82 -0.63 -5.97
N LEU A 130 11.79 0.39 -5.11
CA LEU A 130 11.98 1.78 -5.51
C LEU A 130 13.33 2.00 -6.21
N ARG A 131 14.37 1.25 -5.85
CA ARG A 131 15.68 1.28 -6.53
C ARG A 131 15.64 0.78 -7.98
N GLN A 132 14.60 0.07 -8.39
CA GLN A 132 14.41 -0.38 -9.77
C GLN A 132 13.55 0.59 -10.59
N VAL A 133 12.91 1.57 -9.96
CA VAL A 133 12.09 2.56 -10.66
C VAL A 133 12.99 3.43 -11.55
N LYS A 134 12.63 3.52 -12.83
CA LYS A 134 13.39 4.33 -13.80
C LYS A 134 13.42 5.79 -13.37
N PRO A 135 14.56 6.48 -13.50
CA PRO A 135 14.66 7.90 -13.20
C PRO A 135 13.79 8.72 -14.17
N VAL A 136 12.95 9.58 -13.62
CA VAL A 136 12.15 10.56 -14.36
C VAL A 136 12.45 11.93 -13.78
N ASN A 137 12.94 12.86 -14.61
CA ASN A 137 13.14 14.23 -14.18
C ASN A 137 11.79 14.96 -14.14
N ASN A 138 11.24 15.13 -12.95
CA ASN A 138 9.99 15.85 -12.71
C ASN A 138 10.07 16.60 -11.37
N GLU A 139 10.17 17.91 -11.44
CA GLU A 139 10.24 18.76 -10.27
C GLU A 139 8.83 19.03 -9.74
N MET A 140 8.56 18.63 -8.50
CA MET A 140 7.27 18.80 -7.86
C MET A 140 7.27 20.04 -6.96
N GLU A 141 6.12 20.74 -6.91
CA GLU A 141 5.89 21.74 -5.88
C GLU A 141 5.95 21.10 -4.48
N LYS A 142 6.36 21.88 -3.48
CA LYS A 142 6.33 21.43 -2.09
C LYS A 142 4.92 21.55 -1.53
N SER A 143 4.50 20.55 -0.77
CA SER A 143 3.26 20.63 0.02
C SER A 143 3.33 21.78 1.03
N THR A 144 2.19 22.43 1.26
CA THR A 144 2.06 23.49 2.25
C THR A 144 0.95 23.14 3.25
N TYR A 145 1.20 23.39 4.53
CA TYR A 145 0.30 23.03 5.62
C TYR A 145 -0.01 24.25 6.46
N GLN A 146 -1.29 24.57 6.65
CA GLN A 146 -1.79 25.59 7.59
C GLN A 146 -2.13 24.96 8.95
N ILE A 147 -2.32 23.65 8.98
CA ILE A 147 -2.41 22.87 10.21
C ILE A 147 -1.00 22.64 10.80
N PRO A 148 -0.85 22.62 12.13
CA PRO A 148 0.42 22.29 12.74
C PRO A 148 0.77 20.83 12.48
N LEU A 149 1.91 20.58 11.83
CA LEU A 149 2.46 19.23 11.73
C LEU A 149 3.15 18.86 13.06
N PRO A 150 3.11 17.59 13.48
CA PRO A 150 3.85 17.16 14.65
C PRO A 150 5.36 17.29 14.40
N PRO A 151 6.17 17.55 15.41
CA PRO A 151 7.64 17.57 15.27
C PRO A 151 8.20 16.18 14.92
N ALA A 152 7.48 15.13 15.25
CA ALA A 152 7.73 13.75 14.86
C ALA A 152 6.44 12.92 15.04
N TYR A 153 6.30 11.84 14.27
CA TYR A 153 5.17 10.88 14.39
C TYR A 153 5.32 9.92 15.57
N GLY A 154 6.39 10.00 16.32
CA GLY A 154 6.73 9.19 17.48
C GLY A 154 8.23 8.99 17.61
N PRO A 155 8.72 8.17 18.56
CA PRO A 155 10.13 7.87 18.71
C PRO A 155 10.67 7.16 17.45
N PRO A 156 12.02 7.16 17.23
CA PRO A 156 12.61 6.41 16.12
C PRO A 156 12.13 4.97 16.05
N VAL A 157 11.85 4.50 14.83
CA VAL A 157 11.34 3.15 14.61
C VAL A 157 12.49 2.16 14.54
N THR A 158 12.51 1.20 15.46
CA THR A 158 13.51 0.13 15.51
C THR A 158 12.83 -1.23 15.71
N ASN A 159 13.40 -2.28 15.10
CA ASN A 159 12.98 -3.68 15.33
C ASN A 159 11.48 -3.94 15.19
N VAL A 160 10.90 -3.66 14.01
CA VAL A 160 9.55 -4.12 13.69
C VAL A 160 9.66 -5.52 13.08
N PRO A 161 9.23 -6.58 13.79
CA PRO A 161 9.36 -7.95 13.32
C PRO A 161 8.40 -8.24 12.16
N ASP A 162 8.74 -9.27 11.38
CA ASP A 162 7.82 -9.80 10.38
C ASP A 162 6.63 -10.48 11.05
N ILE A 163 5.47 -10.32 10.44
CA ILE A 163 4.26 -11.03 10.84
C ILE A 163 4.14 -12.31 9.99
N PRO A 164 4.15 -13.51 10.60
CA PRO A 164 4.03 -14.76 9.86
C PRO A 164 2.71 -14.84 9.09
N GLN A 165 2.77 -15.18 7.80
CA GLN A 165 1.56 -15.35 6.97
C GLN A 165 0.68 -16.53 7.43
N THR A 166 1.21 -17.41 8.27
CA THR A 166 0.48 -18.51 8.90
C THR A 166 -0.44 -18.02 10.01
N ASP A 167 -0.11 -16.93 10.69
CA ASP A 167 -1.01 -16.24 11.61
C ASP A 167 -1.96 -15.33 10.81
N LYS A 168 -3.08 -15.89 10.38
CA LYS A 168 -4.02 -15.18 9.48
C LYS A 168 -4.63 -13.92 10.10
N ILE A 169 -4.82 -13.91 11.42
CA ILE A 169 -5.41 -12.76 12.13
C ILE A 169 -4.39 -11.62 12.23
N ALA A 170 -3.20 -11.91 12.75
CA ALA A 170 -2.14 -10.90 12.86
C ALA A 170 -1.69 -10.40 11.48
N TYR A 171 -1.55 -11.30 10.49
CA TYR A 171 -1.18 -10.91 9.14
C TYR A 171 -2.27 -10.09 8.44
N GLY A 172 -3.55 -10.43 8.65
CA GLY A 172 -4.68 -9.63 8.16
C GLY A 172 -4.70 -8.23 8.77
N ALA A 173 -4.46 -8.10 10.07
CA ALA A 173 -4.33 -6.81 10.74
C ALA A 173 -3.14 -5.99 10.22
N TYR A 174 -2.01 -6.64 9.95
CA TYR A 174 -0.84 -6.02 9.31
C TYR A 174 -1.16 -5.51 7.90
N LEU A 175 -1.84 -6.31 7.08
CA LEU A 175 -2.23 -5.91 5.74
C LEU A 175 -3.26 -4.78 5.74
N ALA A 176 -4.27 -4.82 6.61
CA ALA A 176 -5.30 -3.78 6.67
C ALA A 176 -4.83 -2.49 7.35
N GLY A 177 -3.85 -2.57 8.23
CA GLY A 177 -3.23 -1.45 8.94
C GLY A 177 -1.95 -0.98 8.27
N PRO A 178 -0.77 -1.41 8.75
CA PRO A 178 0.52 -0.89 8.32
C PRO A 178 0.79 -0.94 6.82
N ALA A 179 0.40 -2.03 6.13
CA ALA A 179 0.73 -2.19 4.72
C ALA A 179 -0.29 -1.51 3.78
N GLY A 180 -1.58 -1.81 3.94
CA GLY A 180 -2.62 -1.36 3.01
C GLY A 180 -3.40 -0.16 3.49
N HIS A 181 -3.17 0.31 4.71
CA HIS A 181 -3.83 1.44 5.39
C HIS A 181 -5.37 1.54 5.18
N CYS A 182 -6.03 0.40 4.92
CA CYS A 182 -7.48 0.33 4.70
C CYS A 182 -8.26 0.97 5.85
N ILE A 183 -7.79 0.74 7.10
CA ILE A 183 -8.41 1.28 8.30
C ILE A 183 -8.36 2.81 8.39
N GLU A 184 -7.48 3.49 7.65
CA GLU A 184 -7.40 4.94 7.63
C GLU A 184 -8.69 5.55 7.08
N CYS A 185 -9.13 5.06 5.91
CA CYS A 185 -10.35 5.52 5.27
C CYS A 185 -11.60 4.85 5.84
N HIS A 186 -11.50 3.60 6.30
CA HIS A 186 -12.63 2.83 6.82
C HIS A 186 -12.88 3.01 8.32
N THR A 187 -12.31 4.03 8.95
CA THR A 187 -12.55 4.39 10.35
C THR A 187 -13.08 5.82 10.42
N PRO A 188 -14.16 6.08 11.18
CA PRO A 188 -14.71 7.44 11.32
C PRO A 188 -13.69 8.40 11.91
N PHE A 189 -13.71 9.64 11.41
CA PHE A 189 -12.89 10.72 11.96
C PHE A 189 -13.59 11.39 13.14
N VAL A 190 -12.91 11.45 14.26
CA VAL A 190 -13.35 12.16 15.47
C VAL A 190 -12.26 13.16 15.85
N LYS A 191 -12.63 14.43 15.96
CA LYS A 191 -11.69 15.53 16.27
C LYS A 191 -10.47 15.57 15.33
N GLY A 192 -10.71 15.37 14.02
CA GLY A 192 -9.70 15.49 12.98
C GLY A 192 -8.73 14.31 12.82
N ARG A 193 -9.04 13.16 13.41
CA ARG A 193 -8.23 11.92 13.28
C ARG A 193 -9.13 10.69 13.31
N PRO A 194 -8.69 9.56 12.69
CA PRO A 194 -9.42 8.29 12.77
C PRO A 194 -9.55 7.79 14.22
N ASP A 195 -10.75 7.38 14.63
CA ASP A 195 -10.99 6.80 15.95
C ASP A 195 -10.69 5.29 15.98
N PHE A 196 -9.41 4.95 15.85
CA PHE A 196 -8.96 3.56 15.87
C PHE A 196 -9.27 2.83 17.18
N ALA A 197 -9.44 3.56 18.29
CA ALA A 197 -9.65 2.95 19.59
C ALA A 197 -11.06 2.41 19.77
N ASN A 198 -12.08 3.10 19.21
CA ASN A 198 -13.48 2.78 19.50
C ASN A 198 -14.25 2.34 18.25
N GLN A 199 -13.83 2.76 17.06
CA GLN A 199 -14.60 2.62 15.82
C GLN A 199 -13.77 2.07 14.65
N LEU A 200 -12.73 1.26 14.95
CA LEU A 200 -11.86 0.68 13.93
C LEU A 200 -12.67 -0.07 12.87
N GLY A 201 -12.54 0.36 11.61
CA GLY A 201 -13.19 -0.29 10.47
C GLY A 201 -14.69 -0.02 10.33
N ALA A 202 -15.28 0.85 11.16
CA ALA A 202 -16.74 1.11 11.15
C ALA A 202 -17.23 1.91 9.92
N GLY A 203 -16.34 2.38 9.06
CA GLY A 203 -16.68 3.18 7.87
C GLY A 203 -17.04 4.63 8.20
N GLY A 204 -17.79 5.27 7.31
CA GLY A 204 -18.36 6.59 7.56
C GLY A 204 -17.49 7.78 7.16
N PHE A 205 -16.31 7.58 6.59
CA PHE A 205 -15.48 8.67 6.08
C PHE A 205 -16.03 9.17 4.73
N PRO A 206 -16.34 10.47 4.59
CA PRO A 206 -16.87 11.03 3.34
C PRO A 206 -15.74 11.41 2.38
N PHE A 207 -15.85 10.98 1.14
CA PHE A 207 -15.02 11.42 0.02
C PHE A 207 -15.81 12.34 -0.88
N HIS A 208 -15.35 13.56 -1.05
CA HIS A 208 -15.98 14.55 -1.92
C HIS A 208 -15.27 14.57 -3.28
N GLY A 209 -16.03 14.55 -4.36
CA GLY A 209 -15.49 14.59 -5.72
C GLY A 209 -16.52 15.07 -6.74
N PRO A 210 -16.13 15.12 -8.04
CA PRO A 210 -17.07 15.54 -9.11
C PRO A 210 -18.29 14.62 -9.23
N TRP A 211 -18.23 13.42 -8.67
CA TRP A 211 -19.33 12.44 -8.57
C TRP A 211 -20.30 12.73 -7.39
N GLY A 212 -20.06 13.73 -6.56
CA GLY A 212 -20.76 13.99 -5.31
C GLY A 212 -20.01 13.48 -4.09
N VAL A 213 -20.71 12.84 -3.15
CA VAL A 213 -20.13 12.28 -1.91
C VAL A 213 -20.20 10.76 -1.94
N SER A 214 -19.06 10.11 -1.80
CA SER A 214 -18.93 8.68 -1.52
C SER A 214 -18.55 8.48 -0.07
N VAL A 215 -19.15 7.52 0.62
CA VAL A 215 -18.86 7.24 2.04
C VAL A 215 -18.23 5.87 2.17
N SER A 216 -17.14 5.77 2.93
CA SER A 216 -16.46 4.49 3.16
C SER A 216 -17.38 3.49 3.87
N ALA A 217 -17.39 2.25 3.37
CA ALA A 217 -18.20 1.18 3.95
C ALA A 217 -17.67 0.73 5.32
N ASN A 218 -18.54 0.19 6.16
CA ASN A 218 -18.14 -0.58 7.34
C ASN A 218 -17.51 -1.91 6.87
N ILE A 219 -16.27 -2.18 7.28
CA ILE A 219 -15.51 -3.41 6.99
C ILE A 219 -15.34 -4.33 8.20
N THR A 220 -16.04 -4.04 9.31
CA THR A 220 -16.03 -4.91 10.48
C THR A 220 -16.87 -6.18 10.23
N PRO A 221 -16.60 -7.30 10.93
CA PRO A 221 -17.33 -8.55 10.77
C PRO A 221 -18.75 -8.52 11.40
N MET A 222 -19.44 -7.39 11.31
CA MET A 222 -20.82 -7.25 11.78
C MET A 222 -21.79 -7.94 10.81
N PRO A 223 -22.86 -8.60 11.29
CA PRO A 223 -23.83 -9.29 10.41
C PRO A 223 -24.47 -8.40 9.34
N MET A 224 -24.47 -7.08 9.53
CA MET A 224 -25.03 -6.10 8.59
C MET A 224 -24.02 -5.41 7.67
N ALA A 225 -22.73 -5.56 7.89
CA ALA A 225 -21.71 -4.85 7.09
C ALA A 225 -21.52 -5.49 5.70
N LEU A 226 -21.52 -6.82 5.61
CA LEU A 226 -21.31 -7.56 4.37
C LEU A 226 -22.61 -7.76 3.52
N PRO A 227 -23.81 -7.96 4.10
CA PRO A 227 -25.02 -8.10 3.28
C PRO A 227 -25.41 -6.85 2.50
N ILE A 228 -25.06 -5.63 2.97
CA ILE A 228 -25.33 -4.39 2.22
C ILE A 228 -24.55 -4.37 0.91
N MET A 229 -23.34 -4.92 0.87
CA MET A 229 -22.56 -5.02 -0.38
C MET A 229 -23.18 -6.01 -1.36
N ALA A 230 -23.86 -7.06 -0.90
CA ALA A 230 -24.56 -8.03 -1.76
C ALA A 230 -25.86 -7.49 -2.37
N THR A 231 -26.47 -6.46 -1.77
CA THR A 231 -27.71 -5.85 -2.28
C THR A 231 -27.46 -4.64 -3.17
N LEU A 232 -26.25 -4.11 -3.22
CA LEU A 232 -25.86 -3.08 -4.16
C LEU A 232 -25.70 -3.70 -5.54
N ASN A 233 -26.40 -3.14 -6.53
CA ASN A 233 -26.35 -3.57 -7.94
C ASN A 233 -25.01 -3.13 -8.56
N TRP A 234 -23.92 -3.81 -8.15
CA TRP A 234 -22.57 -3.52 -8.63
C TRP A 234 -22.44 -3.88 -10.11
N PRO A 235 -21.74 -3.06 -10.92
CA PRO A 235 -21.33 -3.47 -12.25
C PRO A 235 -20.61 -4.83 -12.18
N ARG A 236 -20.92 -5.75 -13.10
CA ARG A 236 -20.32 -7.11 -13.13
C ARG A 236 -18.79 -7.11 -13.13
N SER A 237 -18.17 -6.02 -13.54
CA SER A 237 -16.71 -5.83 -13.46
C SER A 237 -16.13 -5.89 -12.05
N TYR A 238 -16.94 -5.64 -11.01
CA TYR A 238 -16.55 -5.70 -9.60
C TYR A 238 -16.99 -6.99 -8.89
N ALA A 239 -17.75 -7.86 -9.58
CA ALA A 239 -18.12 -9.15 -9.03
C ALA A 239 -16.91 -10.06 -8.84
N PRO A 240 -16.88 -10.93 -7.80
CA PRO A 240 -15.89 -11.99 -7.67
C PRO A 240 -15.76 -12.79 -8.97
N ALA A 241 -14.57 -13.31 -9.23
CA ALA A 241 -14.31 -14.07 -10.47
C ALA A 241 -15.28 -15.26 -10.66
N SER A 242 -15.75 -15.87 -9.56
CA SER A 242 -16.76 -16.93 -9.53
C SER A 242 -18.11 -16.50 -10.09
N ASP A 243 -18.49 -15.23 -9.95
CA ASP A 243 -19.81 -14.74 -10.33
C ASP A 243 -19.84 -14.11 -11.73
N ARG A 244 -18.68 -13.93 -12.37
CA ARG A 244 -18.57 -13.34 -13.71
C ARG A 244 -18.94 -14.27 -14.84
N THR A 245 -19.00 -15.58 -14.58
CA THR A 245 -19.25 -16.64 -15.58
C THR A 245 -20.69 -17.10 -15.63
N ALA A 246 -21.59 -16.60 -14.77
CA ALA A 246 -23.01 -16.95 -14.83
C ALA A 246 -23.66 -16.30 -16.07
N PRO A 247 -24.34 -17.06 -16.94
CA PRO A 247 -25.11 -16.51 -18.06
C PRO A 247 -26.24 -15.62 -17.53
N GLY A 248 -26.42 -14.44 -18.15
CA GLY A 248 -27.51 -13.53 -17.89
C GLY A 248 -28.86 -13.98 -18.41
#